data_755f615b967728987671f7141bdc950a
#
_entry.id   755f615b967728987671f7141bdc950a
#
_cell.length_a   1.000
_cell.length_b   1.000
_cell.length_c   1.000
_cell.angle_alpha   90.00
_cell.angle_beta   90.00
_cell.angle_gamma   90.00
#
_symmetry.space_group_name_H-M   'P 1'
#
loop_
_entity.id
_entity.type
_entity.pdbx_description
1 polymer ?
#
loop_
_entity_poly.entity_id
_entity_poly.type
_entity_poly.pdbx_seq_one_letter_code
_entity_poly.pdbx_strand_id
1 'polypeptide(L)'
;MSERSGLPLKGARVAITRPVGAGAALRSRVRALGGAPLSLPGSSLSTAGDAHAASAALREALAADVLIFTSPAAVRFAASLRRLRTRATVIAPGAGTAGALRRIAPLEAIMPERADSEGMLALPQLQRVRGKRVGIVGAPGGRGLLESELKRRGAHVMQAHVYQRVPARLDRRHLQGLLRGRAPLYVPLSSNEALRNLLVILAADARRALLAGTAVASSERLLQAAHAAGFAHVLRAKSATDADLIGAIINVHSRR
;
A
#
# COMPACT_ATOMS: atom_id res chain seq x y z
N MET A 1 -14.24 -8.74 39.93
CA MET A 1 -13.47 -8.34 38.70
C MET A 1 -14.50 -8.03 37.62
N SER A 2 -14.79 -6.75 37.41
CA SER A 2 -15.86 -6.33 36.48
C SER A 2 -15.34 -6.38 35.08
N GLU A 3 -15.85 -7.29 34.24
CA GLU A 3 -15.63 -7.32 32.81
C GLU A 3 -16.04 -5.98 32.20
N ARG A 4 -15.08 -5.18 31.78
CA ARG A 4 -15.36 -4.01 30.93
C ARG A 4 -15.77 -4.52 29.55
N SER A 5 -17.06 -4.86 29.43
CA SER A 5 -17.75 -5.20 28.17
C SER A 5 -17.82 -3.98 27.25
N GLY A 6 -16.71 -3.40 26.87
CA GLY A 6 -16.61 -2.26 25.98
C GLY A 6 -15.82 -2.61 24.71
N LEU A 7 -16.23 -2.05 23.58
CA LEU A 7 -15.49 -2.20 22.32
C LEU A 7 -14.04 -1.72 22.51
N PRO A 8 -13.01 -2.50 22.10
CA PRO A 8 -11.59 -2.26 22.45
C PRO A 8 -11.02 -0.91 22.03
N LEU A 9 -11.60 -0.24 21.03
CA LEU A 9 -11.16 1.07 20.55
C LEU A 9 -12.20 2.18 20.85
N LYS A 10 -13.14 1.94 21.78
CA LYS A 10 -14.12 2.97 22.15
C LYS A 10 -13.40 4.23 22.64
N GLY A 11 -13.73 5.38 22.04
CA GLY A 11 -13.08 6.65 22.35
C GLY A 11 -11.71 6.86 21.68
N ALA A 12 -11.19 5.92 20.89
CA ALA A 12 -9.97 6.11 20.12
C ALA A 12 -10.24 6.71 18.74
N ARG A 13 -9.36 7.61 18.26
CA ARG A 13 -9.32 8.06 16.88
C ARG A 13 -8.13 7.37 16.18
N VAL A 14 -8.35 6.85 14.97
CA VAL A 14 -7.31 6.15 14.21
C VAL A 14 -7.17 6.79 12.83
N ALA A 15 -6.00 7.38 12.56
CA ALA A 15 -5.69 7.98 11.27
C ALA A 15 -5.43 6.89 10.21
N ILE A 16 -6.19 6.90 9.12
CA ILE A 16 -6.03 5.97 8.01
C ILE A 16 -5.09 6.62 6.99
N THR A 17 -3.79 6.34 7.10
CA THR A 17 -2.72 6.94 6.27
C THR A 17 -2.47 6.19 4.97
N ARG A 18 -3.19 5.09 4.72
CA ARG A 18 -3.13 4.30 3.48
C ARG A 18 -3.44 5.18 2.26
N PRO A 19 -2.91 4.85 1.07
CA PRO A 19 -3.24 5.57 -0.16
C PRO A 19 -4.74 5.73 -0.37
N VAL A 20 -5.15 6.80 -1.04
CA VAL A 20 -6.56 7.02 -1.40
C VAL A 20 -7.14 5.76 -2.04
N GLY A 21 -8.31 5.33 -1.54
CA GLY A 21 -8.99 4.10 -1.99
C GLY A 21 -8.49 2.79 -1.36
N ALA A 22 -7.35 2.77 -0.64
CA ALA A 22 -6.77 1.54 -0.08
C ALA A 22 -7.06 1.31 1.42
N GLY A 23 -7.72 2.25 2.09
CA GLY A 23 -7.94 2.19 3.54
C GLY A 23 -9.29 1.58 3.98
N ALA A 24 -10.08 1.00 3.09
CA ALA A 24 -11.45 0.57 3.41
C ALA A 24 -11.52 -0.53 4.47
N ALA A 25 -10.69 -1.57 4.36
CA ALA A 25 -10.64 -2.68 5.30
C ALA A 25 -10.25 -2.22 6.72
N LEU A 26 -9.17 -1.44 6.81
CA LEU A 26 -8.71 -0.87 8.09
C LEU A 26 -9.78 0.03 8.72
N ARG A 27 -10.44 0.86 7.92
CA ARG A 27 -11.54 1.73 8.36
C ARG A 27 -12.72 0.95 8.94
N SER A 28 -13.17 -0.10 8.24
CA SER A 28 -14.25 -0.98 8.70
C SER A 28 -13.88 -1.69 9.99
N ARG A 29 -12.65 -2.18 10.10
CA ARG A 29 -12.17 -2.86 11.30
C ARG A 29 -12.08 -1.93 12.51
N VAL A 30 -11.60 -0.69 12.33
CA VAL A 30 -11.58 0.32 13.40
C VAL A 30 -12.99 0.61 13.91
N ARG A 31 -13.98 0.78 13.00
CA ARG A 31 -15.39 0.99 13.40
C ARG A 31 -15.97 -0.21 14.13
N ALA A 32 -15.73 -1.42 13.66
CA ALA A 32 -16.21 -2.64 14.31
C ALA A 32 -15.68 -2.79 15.75
N LEU A 33 -14.52 -2.22 16.04
CA LEU A 33 -13.91 -2.20 17.37
C LEU A 33 -14.28 -0.94 18.20
N GLY A 34 -15.21 -0.11 17.73
CA GLY A 34 -15.72 1.09 18.43
C GLY A 34 -14.86 2.34 18.26
N GLY A 35 -13.82 2.31 17.44
CA GLY A 35 -12.97 3.46 17.18
C GLY A 35 -13.51 4.39 16.09
N ALA A 36 -13.05 5.64 16.08
CA ALA A 36 -13.35 6.64 15.07
C ALA A 36 -12.23 6.71 14.02
N PRO A 37 -12.43 6.15 12.80
CA PRO A 37 -11.41 6.25 11.75
C PRO A 37 -11.40 7.64 11.13
N LEU A 38 -10.24 8.26 11.04
CA LEU A 38 -10.00 9.52 10.35
C LEU A 38 -9.31 9.24 9.01
N SER A 39 -9.90 9.66 7.90
CA SER A 39 -9.24 9.58 6.59
C SER A 39 -8.13 10.62 6.53
N LEU A 40 -6.89 10.18 6.47
CA LEU A 40 -5.71 11.04 6.35
C LEU A 40 -4.68 10.40 5.39
N PRO A 41 -5.04 10.20 4.11
CA PRO A 41 -4.15 9.49 3.19
C PRO A 41 -2.85 10.27 2.97
N GLY A 42 -1.71 9.60 3.09
CA GLY A 42 -0.40 10.21 2.81
C GLY A 42 -0.05 10.23 1.33
N SER A 43 -0.73 9.42 0.52
CA SER A 43 -0.49 9.34 -0.93
C SER A 43 -1.78 9.04 -1.70
N SER A 44 -1.75 9.40 -2.98
CA SER A 44 -2.75 9.03 -3.98
C SER A 44 -2.07 8.30 -5.13
N LEU A 45 -2.85 7.65 -5.95
CA LEU A 45 -2.37 7.06 -7.21
C LEU A 45 -2.83 7.95 -8.35
N SER A 46 -1.91 8.24 -9.26
CA SER A 46 -2.15 9.01 -10.48
C SER A 46 -1.70 8.21 -11.69
N THR A 47 -2.19 8.52 -12.86
CA THR A 47 -1.64 8.02 -14.14
C THR A 47 -0.14 8.27 -14.19
N ALA A 48 0.58 7.50 -15.01
CA ALA A 48 1.98 7.79 -15.32
C ALA A 48 2.13 9.24 -15.83
N GLY A 49 3.24 9.88 -15.48
CA GLY A 49 3.50 11.28 -15.87
C GLY A 49 3.54 11.46 -17.38
N ASP A 50 4.10 10.49 -18.10
CA ASP A 50 4.04 10.38 -19.57
C ASP A 50 3.17 9.17 -19.95
N ALA A 51 1.93 9.44 -20.32
CA ALA A 51 0.98 8.40 -20.71
C ALA A 51 1.36 7.71 -22.05
N HIS A 52 2.03 8.41 -22.96
CA HIS A 52 2.47 7.85 -24.23
C HIS A 52 3.62 6.85 -24.03
N ALA A 53 4.65 7.24 -23.29
CA ALA A 53 5.76 6.34 -22.94
C ALA A 53 5.27 5.14 -22.12
N ALA A 54 4.36 5.35 -21.15
CA ALA A 54 3.76 4.27 -20.36
C ALA A 54 2.95 3.30 -21.23
N SER A 55 2.18 3.80 -22.22
CA SER A 55 1.42 2.98 -23.15
C SER A 55 2.33 2.18 -24.09
N ALA A 56 3.45 2.77 -24.53
CA ALA A 56 4.46 2.07 -25.35
C ALA A 56 5.14 0.95 -24.55
N ALA A 57 5.63 1.23 -23.34
CA ALA A 57 6.22 0.23 -22.46
C ALA A 57 5.23 -0.90 -22.09
N LEU A 58 3.96 -0.55 -21.86
CA LEU A 58 2.92 -1.55 -21.62
C LEU A 58 2.68 -2.44 -22.84
N ARG A 59 2.72 -1.90 -24.08
CA ARG A 59 2.60 -2.68 -25.30
C ARG A 59 3.71 -3.73 -25.40
N GLU A 60 4.94 -3.33 -25.11
CA GLU A 60 6.08 -4.24 -25.09
C GLU A 60 5.95 -5.32 -24.02
N ALA A 61 5.55 -4.93 -22.79
CA ALA A 61 5.31 -5.86 -21.70
C ALA A 61 4.19 -6.88 -22.01
N LEU A 62 3.12 -6.47 -22.71
CA LEU A 62 2.02 -7.35 -23.12
C LEU A 62 2.46 -8.39 -24.18
N ALA A 63 3.56 -8.13 -24.90
CA ALA A 63 4.14 -9.05 -25.88
C ALA A 63 5.24 -9.95 -25.29
N ALA A 64 5.44 -9.94 -23.96
CA ALA A 64 6.41 -10.78 -23.26
C ALA A 64 5.98 -12.26 -23.20
N ASP A 65 6.91 -13.15 -22.79
CA ASP A 65 6.62 -14.56 -22.55
C ASP A 65 5.95 -14.76 -21.19
N VAL A 66 6.33 -13.93 -20.21
CA VAL A 66 5.73 -13.87 -18.87
C VAL A 66 5.37 -12.44 -18.55
N LEU A 67 4.18 -12.23 -17.97
CA LEU A 67 3.66 -10.91 -17.62
C LEU A 67 3.24 -10.86 -16.16
N ILE A 68 3.83 -9.96 -15.38
CA ILE A 68 3.60 -9.82 -13.96
C ILE A 68 2.87 -8.50 -13.69
N PHE A 69 1.68 -8.57 -13.11
CA PHE A 69 0.98 -7.39 -12.58
C PHE A 69 1.23 -7.28 -11.08
N THR A 70 1.88 -6.22 -10.62
CA THR A 70 2.32 -6.09 -9.23
C THR A 70 1.22 -5.69 -8.24
N SER A 71 0.04 -5.27 -8.70
CA SER A 71 -1.07 -4.83 -7.85
C SER A 71 -2.39 -4.70 -8.62
N PRO A 72 -3.55 -4.66 -7.90
CA PRO A 72 -4.83 -4.32 -8.53
C PRO A 72 -4.84 -2.93 -9.20
N ALA A 73 -4.06 -1.99 -8.68
CA ALA A 73 -3.90 -0.66 -9.27
C ALA A 73 -3.17 -0.76 -10.62
N ALA A 74 -2.11 -1.58 -10.73
CA ALA A 74 -1.42 -1.81 -11.98
C ALA A 74 -2.38 -2.29 -13.08
N VAL A 75 -3.29 -3.21 -12.76
CA VAL A 75 -4.31 -3.70 -13.71
C VAL A 75 -5.23 -2.56 -14.16
N ARG A 76 -5.79 -1.78 -13.21
CA ARG A 76 -6.71 -0.68 -13.54
C ARG A 76 -6.05 0.40 -14.41
N PHE A 77 -4.85 0.85 -14.01
CA PHE A 77 -4.13 1.88 -14.75
C PHE A 77 -3.61 1.37 -16.11
N ALA A 78 -3.18 0.12 -16.20
CA ALA A 78 -2.83 -0.47 -17.49
C ALA A 78 -4.06 -0.53 -18.43
N ALA A 79 -5.21 -0.92 -17.92
CA ALA A 79 -6.45 -0.98 -18.71
C ALA A 79 -6.94 0.40 -19.16
N SER A 80 -6.66 1.47 -18.40
CA SER A 80 -6.99 2.84 -18.83
C SER A 80 -6.06 3.35 -19.94
N LEU A 81 -4.86 2.80 -20.07
CA LEU A 81 -3.92 3.16 -21.14
C LEU A 81 -4.22 2.41 -22.44
N ARG A 82 -4.58 1.12 -22.33
CA ARG A 82 -4.91 0.28 -23.49
C ARG A 82 -5.59 -1.03 -23.12
N ARG A 83 -6.25 -1.64 -24.10
CA ARG A 83 -6.87 -2.96 -23.94
C ARG A 83 -5.80 -4.01 -23.60
N LEU A 84 -6.01 -4.75 -22.52
CA LEU A 84 -5.09 -5.79 -22.06
C LEU A 84 -5.41 -7.09 -22.81
N ARG A 85 -4.56 -7.40 -23.80
CA ARG A 85 -4.56 -8.67 -24.53
C ARG A 85 -3.14 -9.19 -24.58
N THR A 86 -2.94 -10.45 -24.20
CA THR A 86 -1.63 -11.09 -24.17
C THR A 86 -1.76 -12.60 -24.37
N ARG A 87 -0.68 -13.22 -24.84
CA ARG A 87 -0.48 -14.68 -24.85
C ARG A 87 0.53 -15.11 -23.78
N ALA A 88 1.04 -14.15 -23.00
CA ALA A 88 1.99 -14.40 -21.93
C ALA A 88 1.40 -15.25 -20.82
N THR A 89 2.23 -16.00 -20.12
CA THR A 89 1.87 -16.53 -18.80
C THR A 89 1.69 -15.36 -17.82
N VAL A 90 0.48 -15.12 -17.34
CA VAL A 90 0.18 -14.00 -16.44
C VAL A 90 0.36 -14.41 -14.99
N ILE A 91 1.06 -13.58 -14.22
CA ILE A 91 1.32 -13.78 -12.79
C ILE A 91 0.78 -12.58 -12.00
N ALA A 92 0.15 -12.87 -10.88
CA ALA A 92 -0.34 -11.89 -9.91
C ALA A 92 0.14 -12.25 -8.50
N PRO A 93 0.50 -11.28 -7.64
CA PRO A 93 0.98 -11.57 -6.28
C PRO A 93 -0.07 -12.17 -5.37
N GLY A 94 -1.36 -12.07 -5.72
CA GLY A 94 -2.43 -12.61 -4.90
C GLY A 94 -3.83 -12.32 -5.44
N ALA A 95 -4.84 -12.83 -4.74
CA ALA A 95 -6.25 -12.86 -5.16
C ALA A 95 -6.84 -11.50 -5.56
N GLY A 96 -6.42 -10.40 -4.91
CA GLY A 96 -6.89 -9.06 -5.26
C GLY A 96 -6.48 -8.63 -6.67
N THR A 97 -5.24 -8.92 -7.08
CA THR A 97 -4.73 -8.61 -8.43
C THR A 97 -5.32 -9.57 -9.47
N ALA A 98 -5.36 -10.87 -9.18
CA ALA A 98 -5.99 -11.86 -10.04
C ALA A 98 -7.48 -11.56 -10.28
N GLY A 99 -8.21 -11.18 -9.22
CA GLY A 99 -9.62 -10.76 -9.34
C GLY A 99 -9.80 -9.48 -10.16
N ALA A 100 -8.86 -8.55 -10.11
CA ALA A 100 -8.88 -7.36 -10.96
C ALA A 100 -8.65 -7.72 -12.45
N LEU A 101 -7.72 -8.64 -12.74
CA LEU A 101 -7.46 -9.14 -14.08
C LEU A 101 -8.71 -9.81 -14.68
N ARG A 102 -9.35 -10.73 -13.95
CA ARG A 102 -10.59 -11.39 -14.42
C ARG A 102 -11.72 -10.41 -14.73
N ARG A 103 -11.92 -9.41 -13.86
CA ARG A 103 -13.01 -8.43 -14.05
C ARG A 103 -12.77 -7.46 -15.21
N ILE A 104 -11.51 -7.06 -15.43
CA ILE A 104 -11.18 -5.96 -16.35
C ILE A 104 -10.74 -6.50 -17.72
N ALA A 105 -10.05 -7.63 -17.76
CA ALA A 105 -9.36 -8.08 -18.97
C ALA A 105 -9.55 -9.57 -19.28
N PRO A 106 -10.51 -10.30 -18.74
CA PRO A 106 -10.70 -11.76 -18.60
C PRO A 106 -9.41 -12.57 -18.77
N LEU A 107 -8.38 -12.18 -17.99
CA LEU A 107 -7.09 -12.86 -17.95
C LEU A 107 -6.99 -13.69 -16.67
N GLU A 108 -6.68 -14.97 -16.83
CA GLU A 108 -6.34 -15.84 -15.71
C GLU A 108 -4.87 -15.60 -15.29
N ALA A 109 -4.63 -15.59 -14.00
CA ALA A 109 -3.30 -15.36 -13.45
C ALA A 109 -2.89 -16.44 -12.47
N ILE A 110 -1.66 -16.89 -12.57
CA ILE A 110 -1.00 -17.77 -11.60
C ILE A 110 -0.66 -16.93 -10.37
N MET A 111 -0.90 -17.47 -9.19
CA MET A 111 -0.62 -16.83 -7.92
C MET A 111 0.34 -17.68 -7.09
N PRO A 112 1.30 -17.07 -6.36
CA PRO A 112 2.10 -17.78 -5.38
C PRO A 112 1.28 -18.05 -4.10
N GLU A 113 1.75 -18.99 -3.29
CA GLU A 113 1.21 -19.22 -1.95
C GLU A 113 1.44 -18.00 -1.04
N ARG A 114 2.63 -17.39 -1.13
CA ARG A 114 2.97 -16.15 -0.42
C ARG A 114 2.83 -14.95 -1.35
N ALA A 115 2.02 -13.99 -0.95
CA ALA A 115 1.71 -12.78 -1.73
C ALA A 115 2.81 -11.70 -1.65
N ASP A 116 4.08 -12.10 -1.82
CA ASP A 116 5.26 -11.24 -1.82
C ASP A 116 6.19 -11.53 -3.02
N SER A 117 7.26 -10.75 -3.16
CA SER A 117 8.22 -10.93 -4.27
C SER A 117 8.95 -12.27 -4.19
N GLU A 118 9.28 -12.72 -3.00
CA GLU A 118 9.94 -13.99 -2.74
C GLU A 118 9.03 -15.16 -3.14
N GLY A 119 7.75 -15.10 -2.77
CA GLY A 119 6.75 -16.10 -3.19
C GLY A 119 6.58 -16.14 -4.71
N MET A 120 6.49 -14.98 -5.36
CA MET A 120 6.45 -14.93 -6.83
C MET A 120 7.70 -15.56 -7.46
N LEU A 121 8.90 -15.23 -6.97
CA LEU A 121 10.16 -15.78 -7.45
C LEU A 121 10.29 -17.29 -7.22
N ALA A 122 9.54 -17.87 -6.29
CA ALA A 122 9.48 -19.31 -6.06
C ALA A 122 8.60 -20.06 -7.08
N LEU A 123 7.75 -19.36 -7.85
CA LEU A 123 6.92 -19.99 -8.87
C LEU A 123 7.76 -20.69 -9.96
N PRO A 124 7.41 -21.92 -10.39
CA PRO A 124 8.12 -22.64 -11.44
C PRO A 124 8.30 -21.83 -12.73
N GLN A 125 7.30 -20.99 -13.07
CA GLN A 125 7.30 -20.13 -14.26
C GLN A 125 8.40 -19.06 -14.22
N LEU A 126 8.84 -18.65 -13.01
CA LEU A 126 9.91 -17.66 -12.82
C LEU A 126 11.26 -18.28 -12.45
N GLN A 127 11.34 -19.60 -12.26
CA GLN A 127 12.60 -20.32 -12.05
C GLN A 127 13.38 -20.49 -13.37
N ARG A 128 12.70 -20.72 -14.49
CA ARG A 128 13.30 -21.02 -15.80
C ARG A 128 12.98 -19.90 -16.80
N VAL A 129 13.63 -18.74 -16.60
CA VAL A 129 13.39 -17.53 -17.41
C VAL A 129 14.58 -17.08 -18.25
N ARG A 130 15.66 -17.88 -18.30
CA ARG A 130 16.83 -17.56 -19.14
C ARG A 130 16.41 -17.35 -20.59
N GLY A 131 16.79 -16.20 -21.17
CA GLY A 131 16.45 -15.80 -22.53
C GLY A 131 14.99 -15.39 -22.74
N LYS A 132 14.11 -15.54 -21.74
CA LYS A 132 12.72 -15.12 -21.87
C LYS A 132 12.55 -13.63 -21.62
N ARG A 133 11.55 -13.05 -22.28
CA ARG A 133 11.08 -11.69 -22.02
C ARG A 133 10.08 -11.71 -20.87
N VAL A 134 10.34 -10.93 -19.83
CA VAL A 134 9.47 -10.81 -18.65
C VAL A 134 9.02 -9.37 -18.51
N GLY A 135 7.72 -9.13 -18.69
CA GLY A 135 7.09 -7.82 -18.48
C GLY A 135 6.64 -7.65 -17.04
N ILE A 136 7.03 -6.56 -16.39
CA ILE A 136 6.58 -6.18 -15.05
C ILE A 136 5.73 -4.91 -15.14
N VAL A 137 4.44 -5.00 -14.85
CA VAL A 137 3.48 -3.90 -14.90
C VAL A 137 3.21 -3.38 -13.49
N GLY A 138 3.51 -2.11 -13.23
CA GLY A 138 3.40 -1.54 -11.89
C GLY A 138 3.61 -0.05 -11.82
N ALA A 139 4.10 0.41 -10.68
CA ALA A 139 4.57 1.78 -10.44
C ALA A 139 6.09 1.79 -10.23
N PRO A 140 6.76 2.93 -10.44
CA PRO A 140 8.16 3.07 -10.04
C PRO A 140 8.32 2.90 -8.53
N GLY A 141 9.50 2.45 -8.12
CA GLY A 141 9.86 2.22 -6.73
C GLY A 141 9.52 0.79 -6.26
N GLY A 142 9.80 0.51 -5.01
CA GLY A 142 9.76 -0.82 -4.43
C GLY A 142 11.16 -1.34 -4.11
N ARG A 143 11.27 -2.60 -3.68
CA ARG A 143 12.56 -3.19 -3.29
C ARG A 143 13.46 -3.55 -4.47
N GLY A 144 12.95 -3.54 -5.70
CA GLY A 144 13.69 -3.95 -6.90
C GLY A 144 14.04 -5.45 -6.97
N LEU A 145 13.71 -6.20 -5.91
CA LEU A 145 14.09 -7.61 -5.77
C LEU A 145 13.62 -8.48 -6.94
N LEU A 146 12.36 -8.29 -7.37
CA LEU A 146 11.79 -9.07 -8.46
C LEU A 146 12.55 -8.85 -9.77
N GLU A 147 12.84 -7.60 -10.10
CA GLU A 147 13.59 -7.24 -11.30
C GLU A 147 15.03 -7.75 -11.25
N SER A 148 15.75 -7.47 -10.15
CA SER A 148 17.16 -7.84 -10.02
C SER A 148 17.34 -9.36 -10.07
N GLU A 149 16.47 -10.11 -9.42
CA GLU A 149 16.55 -11.56 -9.40
C GLU A 149 16.18 -12.20 -10.77
N LEU A 150 15.18 -11.67 -11.47
CA LEU A 150 14.83 -12.14 -12.81
C LEU A 150 15.96 -11.86 -13.81
N LYS A 151 16.60 -10.69 -13.73
CA LYS A 151 17.80 -10.38 -14.52
C LYS A 151 18.95 -11.34 -14.20
N ARG A 152 19.19 -11.62 -12.91
CA ARG A 152 20.21 -12.59 -12.48
C ARG A 152 19.94 -14.01 -13.03
N ARG A 153 18.66 -14.39 -13.17
CA ARG A 153 18.23 -15.65 -13.82
C ARG A 153 18.34 -15.62 -15.36
N GLY A 154 18.82 -14.52 -15.93
CA GLY A 154 19.02 -14.38 -17.38
C GLY A 154 17.78 -13.99 -18.17
N ALA A 155 16.75 -13.40 -17.53
CA ALA A 155 15.60 -12.86 -18.22
C ALA A 155 15.87 -11.48 -18.81
N HIS A 156 15.23 -11.16 -19.95
CA HIS A 156 15.10 -9.81 -20.49
C HIS A 156 13.91 -9.12 -19.83
N VAL A 157 14.16 -8.34 -18.78
CA VAL A 157 13.11 -7.70 -17.98
C VAL A 157 12.73 -6.35 -18.57
N MET A 158 11.43 -6.17 -18.84
CA MET A 158 10.81 -4.92 -19.29
C MET A 158 9.89 -4.38 -18.21
N GLN A 159 9.99 -3.10 -17.87
CA GLN A 159 9.13 -2.46 -16.90
C GLN A 159 8.12 -1.54 -17.58
N ALA A 160 6.84 -1.69 -17.26
CA ALA A 160 5.78 -0.79 -17.66
C ALA A 160 5.23 -0.07 -16.42
N HIS A 161 5.70 1.15 -16.19
CA HIS A 161 5.23 2.01 -15.11
C HIS A 161 3.93 2.71 -15.55
N VAL A 162 2.80 2.08 -15.26
CA VAL A 162 1.47 2.53 -15.72
C VAL A 162 0.80 3.53 -14.78
N TYR A 163 1.32 3.70 -13.57
CA TYR A 163 0.88 4.70 -12.60
C TYR A 163 2.03 5.14 -11.70
N GLN A 164 1.82 6.24 -10.99
CA GLN A 164 2.75 6.75 -10.00
C GLN A 164 2.04 7.05 -8.67
N ARG A 165 2.83 7.06 -7.58
CA ARG A 165 2.38 7.57 -6.29
C ARG A 165 2.67 9.05 -6.23
N VAL A 166 1.67 9.81 -5.81
CA VAL A 166 1.78 11.27 -5.61
C VAL A 166 1.29 11.62 -4.20
N PRO A 167 1.69 12.75 -3.62
CA PRO A 167 1.09 13.24 -2.38
C PRO A 167 -0.44 13.33 -2.52
N ALA A 168 -1.16 12.94 -1.48
CA ALA A 168 -2.62 13.04 -1.49
C ALA A 168 -3.05 14.51 -1.42
N ARG A 169 -4.17 14.85 -2.05
CA ARG A 169 -4.84 16.13 -1.82
C ARG A 169 -5.76 15.98 -0.61
N LEU A 170 -5.49 16.75 0.43
CA LEU A 170 -6.31 16.80 1.63
C LEU A 170 -7.28 17.98 1.56
N ASP A 171 -8.54 17.75 1.89
CA ASP A 171 -9.58 18.75 1.98
C ASP A 171 -9.93 19.09 3.45
N ARG A 172 -10.88 20.01 3.64
CA ARG A 172 -11.37 20.41 4.97
C ARG A 172 -11.86 19.22 5.82
N ARG A 173 -12.47 18.20 5.21
CA ARG A 173 -13.03 17.04 5.94
C ARG A 173 -11.91 16.19 6.55
N HIS A 174 -10.80 16.01 5.84
CA HIS A 174 -9.61 15.34 6.34
C HIS A 174 -9.03 16.06 7.56
N LEU A 175 -8.94 17.40 7.49
CA LEU A 175 -8.32 18.22 8.53
C LEU A 175 -9.22 18.42 9.76
N GLN A 176 -10.54 18.60 9.57
CA GLN A 176 -11.47 18.78 10.68
C GLN A 176 -11.43 17.64 11.68
N GLY A 177 -11.41 16.39 11.21
CA GLY A 177 -11.30 15.22 12.07
C GLY A 177 -10.01 15.19 12.89
N LEU A 178 -8.92 15.72 12.32
CA LEU A 178 -7.62 15.82 12.99
C LEU A 178 -7.60 16.93 14.05
N LEU A 179 -8.08 18.12 13.70
CA LEU A 179 -7.97 19.34 14.52
C LEU A 179 -8.98 19.40 15.67
N ARG A 180 -10.22 18.95 15.46
CA ARG A 180 -11.32 19.12 16.44
C ARG A 180 -11.42 18.02 17.48
N GLY A 181 -10.73 16.93 17.34
CA GLY A 181 -10.87 15.79 18.25
C GLY A 181 -9.97 15.87 19.47
N ARG A 182 -10.56 15.73 20.67
CA ARG A 182 -9.83 15.65 21.95
C ARG A 182 -9.46 14.23 22.36
N ALA A 183 -10.09 13.22 21.76
CA ALA A 183 -9.84 11.81 22.08
C ALA A 183 -8.43 11.37 21.59
N PRO A 184 -7.83 10.35 22.21
CA PRO A 184 -6.52 9.84 21.82
C PRO A 184 -6.44 9.52 20.32
N LEU A 185 -5.40 10.02 19.65
CA LEU A 185 -5.14 9.79 18.23
C LEU A 185 -4.04 8.75 18.06
N TYR A 186 -4.32 7.71 17.29
CA TYR A 186 -3.34 6.71 16.85
C TYR A 186 -3.09 6.85 15.35
N VAL A 187 -1.81 6.76 14.94
CA VAL A 187 -1.37 6.97 13.57
C VAL A 187 -0.63 5.73 13.07
N PRO A 188 -1.33 4.72 12.52
CA PRO A 188 -0.70 3.56 11.91
C PRO A 188 0.16 3.96 10.72
N LEU A 189 1.44 3.60 10.76
CA LEU A 189 2.44 3.89 9.74
C LEU A 189 2.91 2.61 9.07
N SER A 190 2.69 2.48 7.76
CA SER A 190 3.15 1.36 6.94
C SER A 190 3.99 1.80 5.73
N SER A 191 4.22 3.12 5.58
CA SER A 191 4.99 3.70 4.48
C SER A 191 5.71 4.97 4.92
N ASN A 192 7.04 5.01 4.75
CA ASN A 192 7.84 6.22 4.98
C ASN A 192 7.47 7.35 4.01
N GLU A 193 7.13 7.00 2.78
CA GLU A 193 6.68 7.96 1.78
C GLU A 193 5.38 8.65 2.22
N ALA A 194 4.40 7.88 2.70
CA ALA A 194 3.15 8.43 3.21
C ALA A 194 3.37 9.37 4.40
N LEU A 195 4.27 9.01 5.33
CA LEU A 195 4.63 9.88 6.46
C LEU A 195 5.27 11.18 5.97
N ARG A 196 6.29 11.11 5.12
CA ARG A 196 6.96 12.30 4.56
C ARG A 196 5.98 13.21 3.83
N ASN A 197 5.11 12.64 2.99
CA ASN A 197 4.11 13.41 2.28
C ASN A 197 3.16 14.15 3.24
N LEU A 198 2.67 13.47 4.30
CA LEU A 198 1.82 14.10 5.30
C LEU A 198 2.53 15.28 6.00
N LEU A 199 3.80 15.12 6.36
CA LEU A 199 4.57 16.20 7.00
C LEU A 199 4.76 17.42 6.10
N VAL A 200 4.80 17.22 4.79
CA VAL A 200 4.95 18.31 3.80
C VAL A 200 3.60 18.98 3.51
N ILE A 201 2.52 18.20 3.31
CA ILE A 201 1.24 18.75 2.87
C ILE A 201 0.39 19.34 4.01
N LEU A 202 0.65 18.94 5.26
CA LEU A 202 -0.09 19.45 6.42
C LEU A 202 0.42 20.83 6.84
N ALA A 203 -0.50 21.77 7.01
CA ALA A 203 -0.22 23.05 7.65
C ALA A 203 0.26 22.86 9.09
N ALA A 204 0.91 23.86 9.66
CA ALA A 204 1.62 23.75 10.94
C ALA A 204 0.74 23.27 12.10
N ASP A 205 -0.50 23.73 12.20
CA ASP A 205 -1.48 23.34 13.22
C ASP A 205 -1.91 21.87 13.07
N ALA A 206 -2.24 21.44 11.86
CA ALA A 206 -2.60 20.06 11.54
C ALA A 206 -1.41 19.10 11.73
N ARG A 207 -0.20 19.53 11.38
CA ARG A 207 1.01 18.78 11.62
C ARG A 207 1.29 18.59 13.11
N ARG A 208 1.16 19.66 13.92
CA ARG A 208 1.25 19.55 15.38
C ARG A 208 0.21 18.58 15.95
N ALA A 209 -1.04 18.67 15.49
CA ALA A 209 -2.10 17.76 15.94
C ALA A 209 -1.81 16.29 15.56
N LEU A 210 -1.22 16.03 14.40
CA LEU A 210 -0.79 14.69 13.99
C LEU A 210 0.33 14.17 14.90
N LEU A 211 1.37 14.97 15.14
CA LEU A 211 2.56 14.60 15.90
C LEU A 211 2.29 14.44 17.41
N ALA A 212 1.26 15.11 17.94
CA ALA A 212 0.77 14.89 19.30
C ALA A 212 0.08 13.53 19.48
N GLY A 213 -0.25 12.84 18.41
CA GLY A 213 -0.79 11.48 18.45
C GLY A 213 0.28 10.43 18.73
N THR A 214 -0.16 9.18 18.88
CA THR A 214 0.73 8.02 19.02
C THR A 214 0.95 7.37 17.65
N ALA A 215 2.18 7.40 17.13
CA ALA A 215 2.55 6.67 15.93
C ALA A 215 2.63 5.16 16.20
N VAL A 216 2.14 4.34 15.26
CA VAL A 216 2.23 2.88 15.34
C VAL A 216 2.99 2.38 14.11
N ALA A 217 4.29 2.14 14.29
CA ALA A 217 5.23 1.81 13.23
C ALA A 217 5.24 0.32 12.91
N SER A 218 5.12 -0.05 11.64
CA SER A 218 5.13 -1.44 11.19
C SER A 218 6.54 -2.03 10.96
N SER A 219 7.60 -1.23 11.10
CA SER A 219 9.00 -1.63 10.91
C SER A 219 9.94 -0.74 11.71
N GLU A 220 11.15 -1.25 12.01
CA GLU A 220 12.18 -0.48 12.71
C GLU A 220 12.49 0.84 11.99
N ARG A 221 12.64 0.79 10.67
CA ARG A 221 12.85 1.99 9.85
C ARG A 221 11.72 3.02 10.00
N LEU A 222 10.47 2.58 10.16
CA LEU A 222 9.32 3.49 10.38
C LEU A 222 9.28 4.01 11.81
N LEU A 223 9.72 3.22 12.78
CA LEU A 223 9.86 3.65 14.17
C LEU A 223 10.86 4.81 14.26
N GLN A 224 12.06 4.63 13.69
CA GLN A 224 13.07 5.69 13.62
C GLN A 224 12.57 6.93 12.87
N ALA A 225 11.88 6.73 11.73
CA ALA A 225 11.31 7.83 10.96
C ALA A 225 10.21 8.60 11.74
N ALA A 226 9.41 7.92 12.55
CA ALA A 226 8.40 8.56 13.39
C ALA A 226 9.04 9.37 14.53
N HIS A 227 10.10 8.86 15.17
CA HIS A 227 10.87 9.63 16.16
C HIS A 227 11.52 10.87 15.52
N ALA A 228 12.18 10.70 14.38
CA ALA A 228 12.80 11.81 13.64
C ALA A 228 11.78 12.87 13.17
N ALA A 229 10.52 12.45 12.91
CA ALA A 229 9.42 13.35 12.57
C ALA A 229 8.89 14.15 13.75
N GLY A 230 9.23 13.80 15.00
CA GLY A 230 8.81 14.49 16.21
C GLY A 230 7.54 13.93 16.88
N PHE A 231 7.16 12.68 16.61
CA PHE A 231 6.11 12.04 17.40
C PHE A 231 6.59 11.82 18.83
N ALA A 232 5.82 12.32 19.80
CA ALA A 232 6.13 12.14 21.23
C ALA A 232 5.99 10.68 21.70
N HIS A 233 5.10 9.92 21.08
CA HIS A 233 4.84 8.53 21.40
C HIS A 233 4.90 7.68 20.13
N VAL A 234 5.76 6.66 20.14
CA VAL A 234 5.92 5.73 19.03
C VAL A 234 5.85 4.29 19.54
N LEU A 235 4.99 3.50 18.92
CA LEU A 235 4.81 2.08 19.21
C LEU A 235 5.29 1.25 18.04
N ARG A 236 5.79 0.05 18.33
CA ARG A 236 6.15 -0.94 17.32
C ARG A 236 5.04 -1.97 17.17
N ALA A 237 4.51 -2.14 15.97
CA ALA A 237 3.65 -3.26 15.61
C ALA A 237 4.49 -4.43 15.07
N LYS A 238 3.96 -5.66 15.13
CA LYS A 238 4.67 -6.86 14.63
C LYS A 238 4.92 -6.80 13.12
N SER A 239 3.93 -6.31 12.36
CA SER A 239 4.02 -6.18 10.90
C SER A 239 3.14 -5.04 10.36
N ALA A 240 3.11 -4.89 9.02
CA ALA A 240 2.28 -3.91 8.32
C ALA A 240 0.83 -4.38 8.09
N THR A 241 0.43 -5.53 8.60
CA THR A 241 -0.96 -6.01 8.49
C THR A 241 -1.89 -5.14 9.32
N ASP A 242 -3.14 -5.00 8.88
CA ASP A 242 -4.14 -4.25 9.64
C ASP A 242 -4.39 -4.87 11.03
N ALA A 243 -4.23 -6.20 11.15
CA ALA A 243 -4.38 -6.93 12.41
C ALA A 243 -3.30 -6.52 13.43
N ASP A 244 -2.04 -6.51 13.03
CA ASP A 244 -0.91 -6.21 13.92
C ASP A 244 -0.87 -4.73 14.31
N LEU A 245 -1.20 -3.83 13.36
CA LEU A 245 -1.29 -2.40 13.64
C LEU A 245 -2.40 -2.09 14.64
N ILE A 246 -3.59 -2.69 14.46
CA ILE A 246 -4.72 -2.52 15.39
C ILE A 246 -4.43 -3.19 16.74
N GLY A 247 -3.83 -4.38 16.74
CA GLY A 247 -3.45 -5.08 17.97
C GLY A 247 -2.52 -4.24 18.85
N ALA A 248 -1.53 -3.58 18.25
CA ALA A 248 -0.64 -2.67 18.97
C ALA A 248 -1.39 -1.45 19.56
N ILE A 249 -2.39 -0.93 18.86
CA ILE A 249 -3.24 0.17 19.37
C ILE A 249 -4.05 -0.31 20.57
N ILE A 250 -4.75 -1.45 20.44
CA ILE A 250 -5.59 -2.00 21.52
C ILE A 250 -4.78 -2.20 22.80
N ASN A 251 -3.59 -2.80 22.70
CA ASN A 251 -2.73 -3.07 23.86
C ASN A 251 -2.38 -1.82 24.68
N VAL A 252 -2.31 -0.66 24.04
CA VAL A 252 -1.98 0.60 24.72
C VAL A 252 -3.22 1.38 25.10
N HIS A 253 -4.29 1.32 24.27
CA HIS A 253 -5.55 2.01 24.54
C HIS A 253 -6.26 1.43 25.76
N SER A 254 -6.24 0.11 25.94
CA SER A 254 -6.87 -0.59 27.09
C SER A 254 -6.19 -0.30 28.44
N ARG A 255 -4.98 0.28 28.44
CA ARG A 255 -4.23 0.64 29.66
C ARG A 255 -4.46 2.09 30.12
N ARG A 256 -5.23 2.85 29.33
CA ARG A 256 -5.64 4.23 29.66
C ARG A 256 -7.02 4.26 30.29
#